data_17199a4d1c88d52c29d95b7a4c6d6a48
#
_entry.id   17199a4d1c88d52c29d95b7a4c6d6a48
#
_cell.length_a   1.000
_cell.length_b   1.000
_cell.length_c   1.000
_cell.angle_alpha   90.00
_cell.angle_beta   90.00
_cell.angle_gamma   90.00
#
_symmetry.space_group_name_H-M   'P 1'
#
loop_
_entity.id
_entity.type
_entity.pdbx_description
1 polymer ?
#
loop_
_entity_poly.entity_id
_entity_poly.type
_entity_poly.pdbx_seq_one_letter_code
_entity_poly.pdbx_strand_id
1 'polypeptide(L)'
;RDDVESRGLGDVYKRQDVSGEAHQKFLDKLESYEINAVGCTAKDESTSNLYVQYAKRMRDEQGIKFQAVVYNNSANYEGVVNVKNTTVEDDSALVYWVTGVIAGCEINRSNTNKTYDGEYTVNADYTQAQLENSIDNGEFILHKVGDEVRVLVDINSLVDITSEKGEEFKSNQTIRVLDQIASDVASVFNSKYLGKIANNEAGRTSLWADIVALFKDYQTLQAIENFEDEDIKVAIGNDKKSVTIETSVQVINAMEKLYMTVVVE
;
A
#
# COMPACT_ATOMS: atom_id res chain seq x y z
N ARG A 1 23.43 -31.04 -34.49
CA ARG A 1 23.20 -29.83 -35.33
C ARG A 1 21.93 -29.08 -34.97
N ASP A 2 21.11 -29.61 -34.03
CA ASP A 2 19.78 -29.06 -33.67
C ASP A 2 19.76 -28.24 -32.35
N ASP A 3 20.93 -27.97 -31.75
CA ASP A 3 21.01 -27.36 -30.41
C ASP A 3 21.32 -25.84 -30.44
N VAL A 4 21.51 -25.25 -31.62
CA VAL A 4 21.85 -23.82 -31.75
C VAL A 4 20.60 -22.97 -32.08
N GLU A 5 19.58 -23.53 -32.73
CA GLU A 5 18.39 -22.79 -33.14
C GLU A 5 17.38 -22.60 -32.00
N SER A 6 17.36 -23.48 -30.98
CA SER A 6 16.42 -23.36 -29.84
C SER A 6 16.80 -22.30 -28.80
N ARG A 7 18.11 -21.91 -28.73
CA ARG A 7 18.58 -20.86 -27.82
C ARG A 7 18.21 -19.44 -28.28
N GLY A 8 18.09 -19.23 -29.60
CA GLY A 8 17.77 -17.91 -30.18
C GLY A 8 16.28 -17.52 -29.98
N LEU A 9 15.39 -18.47 -30.00
CA LEU A 9 13.93 -18.21 -29.84
C LEU A 9 13.53 -17.90 -28.40
N GLY A 10 14.19 -18.48 -27.42
CA GLY A 10 13.93 -18.19 -26.00
C GLY A 10 14.32 -16.77 -25.58
N ASP A 11 15.40 -16.22 -26.17
CA ASP A 11 15.85 -14.85 -25.87
C ASP A 11 15.01 -13.78 -26.58
N VAL A 12 14.44 -14.08 -27.74
CA VAL A 12 13.55 -13.15 -28.46
C VAL A 12 12.20 -12.98 -27.73
N TYR A 13 11.66 -14.03 -27.12
CA TYR A 13 10.44 -13.95 -26.30
C TYR A 13 10.63 -13.20 -24.98
N LYS A 14 11.83 -13.19 -24.41
CA LYS A 14 12.14 -12.46 -23.17
C LYS A 14 12.33 -10.95 -23.36
N ARG A 15 12.46 -10.47 -24.60
CA ARG A 15 12.73 -9.07 -24.94
C ARG A 15 11.57 -8.36 -25.66
N GLN A 16 10.39 -8.94 -25.70
CA GLN A 16 9.23 -8.22 -26.25
C GLN A 16 8.77 -7.20 -25.23
N ASP A 17 8.85 -5.93 -25.59
CA ASP A 17 8.21 -4.85 -24.82
C ASP A 17 6.73 -5.15 -24.71
N VAL A 18 6.23 -5.21 -23.48
CA VAL A 18 4.82 -5.46 -23.23
C VAL A 18 4.05 -4.19 -23.58
N SER A 19 3.14 -4.29 -24.56
CA SER A 19 2.36 -3.13 -25.00
C SER A 19 1.42 -2.60 -23.92
N GLY A 20 1.08 -1.30 -23.95
CA GLY A 20 0.10 -0.72 -23.06
C GLY A 20 -1.26 -1.44 -23.06
N GLU A 21 -1.67 -2.01 -24.21
CA GLU A 21 -2.88 -2.85 -24.31
C GLU A 21 -2.76 -4.15 -23.48
N ALA A 22 -1.58 -4.75 -23.44
CA ALA A 22 -1.35 -5.94 -22.62
C ALA A 22 -1.41 -5.62 -21.12
N HIS A 23 -0.86 -4.47 -20.71
CA HIS A 23 -0.99 -3.96 -19.34
C HIS A 23 -2.45 -3.69 -18.98
N GLN A 24 -3.22 -3.06 -19.86
CA GLN A 24 -4.65 -2.83 -19.62
C GLN A 24 -5.42 -4.15 -19.46
N LYS A 25 -5.21 -5.13 -20.33
CA LYS A 25 -5.82 -6.47 -20.20
C LYS A 25 -5.45 -7.19 -18.91
N PHE A 26 -4.22 -6.99 -18.44
CA PHE A 26 -3.78 -7.52 -17.14
C PHE A 26 -4.55 -6.86 -15.99
N LEU A 27 -4.66 -5.52 -15.99
CA LEU A 27 -5.40 -4.78 -14.96
C LEU A 27 -6.89 -5.12 -14.97
N ASP A 28 -7.52 -5.24 -16.15
CA ASP A 28 -8.92 -5.68 -16.27
C ASP A 28 -9.13 -7.07 -15.66
N LYS A 29 -8.17 -7.97 -15.83
CA LYS A 29 -8.22 -9.31 -15.23
C LYS A 29 -8.05 -9.28 -13.73
N LEU A 30 -7.24 -8.35 -13.19
CA LEU A 30 -7.02 -8.21 -11.75
C LEU A 30 -8.28 -7.82 -10.98
N GLU A 31 -9.28 -7.20 -11.60
CA GLU A 31 -10.54 -6.84 -10.94
C GLU A 31 -11.27 -8.03 -10.30
N SER A 32 -10.95 -9.26 -10.72
CA SER A 32 -11.53 -10.49 -10.17
C SER A 32 -10.71 -11.11 -9.03
N TYR A 33 -9.62 -10.48 -8.61
CA TYR A 33 -8.72 -11.01 -7.59
C TYR A 33 -8.56 -10.04 -6.42
N GLU A 34 -8.48 -10.59 -5.22
CA GLU A 34 -8.06 -9.84 -4.05
C GLU A 34 -6.53 -9.76 -4.03
N ILE A 35 -6.00 -8.54 -3.98
CA ILE A 35 -4.56 -8.27 -3.95
C ILE A 35 -4.24 -7.21 -2.90
N ASN A 36 -3.06 -7.28 -2.29
CA ASN A 36 -2.57 -6.25 -1.36
C ASN A 36 -1.70 -5.21 -2.08
N ALA A 37 -0.98 -5.62 -3.12
CA ALA A 37 -0.19 -4.72 -3.94
C ALA A 37 -0.07 -5.20 -5.39
N VAL A 38 0.14 -4.26 -6.31
CA VAL A 38 0.47 -4.53 -7.71
C VAL A 38 1.67 -3.70 -8.13
N GLY A 39 2.68 -4.32 -8.74
CA GLY A 39 3.89 -3.65 -9.23
C GLY A 39 3.87 -3.40 -10.73
N CYS A 40 4.37 -2.23 -11.16
CA CYS A 40 4.60 -1.88 -12.55
C CYS A 40 6.08 -1.54 -12.77
N THR A 41 6.79 -2.35 -13.53
CA THR A 41 8.21 -2.13 -13.88
C THR A 41 8.39 -1.34 -15.16
N ALA A 42 7.31 -0.87 -15.79
CA ALA A 42 7.42 -0.02 -16.98
C ALA A 42 8.12 1.31 -16.62
N LYS A 43 9.07 1.71 -17.49
CA LYS A 43 9.84 2.95 -17.33
C LYS A 43 9.18 4.15 -18.00
N ASP A 44 8.23 3.90 -18.90
CA ASP A 44 7.47 4.95 -19.55
C ASP A 44 6.32 5.42 -18.67
N GLU A 45 6.12 6.73 -18.65
CA GLU A 45 5.10 7.39 -17.83
C GLU A 45 3.67 6.98 -18.24
N SER A 46 3.43 6.72 -19.52
CA SER A 46 2.10 6.37 -20.00
C SER A 46 1.63 5.03 -19.46
N THR A 47 2.50 4.03 -19.44
CA THR A 47 2.19 2.71 -18.87
C THR A 47 2.11 2.74 -17.35
N SER A 48 3.03 3.42 -16.66
CA SER A 48 2.97 3.53 -15.20
C SER A 48 1.71 4.29 -14.75
N ASN A 49 1.26 5.29 -15.49
CA ASN A 49 0.01 6.00 -15.24
C ASN A 49 -1.24 5.13 -15.37
N LEU A 50 -1.24 4.06 -16.19
CA LEU A 50 -2.36 3.11 -16.21
C LEU A 50 -2.55 2.47 -14.82
N TYR A 51 -1.47 2.07 -14.15
CA TYR A 51 -1.53 1.49 -12.79
C TYR A 51 -1.95 2.52 -11.74
N VAL A 52 -1.46 3.75 -11.86
CA VAL A 52 -1.87 4.86 -10.97
C VAL A 52 -3.38 5.12 -11.10
N GLN A 53 -3.91 5.26 -12.32
CA GLN A 53 -5.33 5.50 -12.55
C GLN A 53 -6.18 4.29 -12.15
N TYR A 54 -5.69 3.08 -12.39
CA TYR A 54 -6.34 1.85 -11.94
C TYR A 54 -6.46 1.82 -10.41
N ALA A 55 -5.37 2.11 -9.68
CA ALA A 55 -5.40 2.16 -8.23
C ALA A 55 -6.38 3.23 -7.71
N LYS A 56 -6.37 4.44 -8.28
CA LYS A 56 -7.31 5.52 -7.92
C LYS A 56 -8.76 5.08 -8.13
N ARG A 57 -9.09 4.57 -9.32
CA ARG A 57 -10.44 4.11 -9.66
C ARG A 57 -10.92 3.00 -8.71
N MET A 58 -10.10 1.98 -8.49
CA MET A 58 -10.48 0.85 -7.64
C MET A 58 -10.68 1.28 -6.19
N ARG A 59 -9.77 2.12 -5.65
CA ARG A 59 -9.83 2.57 -4.26
C ARG A 59 -10.95 3.58 -4.01
N ASP A 60 -11.10 4.57 -4.88
CA ASP A 60 -11.99 5.71 -4.65
C ASP A 60 -13.43 5.44 -5.15
N GLU A 61 -13.59 4.70 -6.26
CA GLU A 61 -14.91 4.45 -6.85
C GLU A 61 -15.48 3.07 -6.49
N GLN A 62 -14.63 2.03 -6.41
CA GLN A 62 -15.07 0.65 -6.14
C GLN A 62 -14.89 0.23 -4.68
N GLY A 63 -14.15 1.00 -3.88
CA GLY A 63 -13.86 0.67 -2.48
C GLY A 63 -12.89 -0.50 -2.29
N ILE A 64 -12.23 -0.99 -3.35
CA ILE A 64 -11.26 -2.09 -3.29
C ILE A 64 -9.88 -1.52 -2.96
N LYS A 65 -9.31 -1.93 -1.83
CA LYS A 65 -8.11 -1.35 -1.25
C LYS A 65 -6.87 -2.20 -1.54
N PHE A 66 -5.86 -1.61 -2.16
CA PHE A 66 -4.53 -2.16 -2.40
C PHE A 66 -3.59 -1.00 -2.75
N GLN A 67 -2.27 -1.22 -2.81
CA GLN A 67 -1.31 -0.21 -3.24
C GLN A 67 -0.69 -0.59 -4.60
N ALA A 68 -0.53 0.40 -5.49
CA ALA A 68 0.26 0.26 -6.70
C ALA A 68 1.70 0.71 -6.44
N VAL A 69 2.67 -0.09 -6.86
CA VAL A 69 4.11 0.22 -6.76
C VAL A 69 4.62 0.51 -8.15
N VAL A 70 5.11 1.72 -8.37
CA VAL A 70 5.56 2.21 -9.68
C VAL A 70 6.99 2.74 -9.61
N TYR A 71 7.68 2.74 -10.73
CA TYR A 71 9.03 3.27 -10.83
C TYR A 71 8.98 4.74 -11.27
N ASN A 72 9.61 5.62 -10.47
CA ASN A 72 9.85 7.04 -10.78
C ASN A 72 8.61 7.79 -11.34
N ASN A 73 7.45 7.63 -10.68
CA ASN A 73 6.20 8.30 -11.04
C ASN A 73 5.58 9.00 -9.82
N SER A 74 5.55 10.33 -9.86
CA SER A 74 5.03 11.19 -8.78
C SER A 74 3.51 11.31 -8.87
N ALA A 75 2.80 10.28 -8.42
CA ALA A 75 1.35 10.18 -8.53
C ALA A 75 0.58 11.10 -7.57
N ASN A 76 1.23 11.59 -6.51
CA ASN A 76 0.62 12.36 -5.42
C ASN A 76 -0.68 11.71 -4.89
N TYR A 77 -0.55 10.45 -4.45
CA TYR A 77 -1.69 9.65 -4.01
C TYR A 77 -1.26 8.57 -3.02
N GLU A 78 -2.00 8.41 -1.92
CA GLU A 78 -1.67 7.50 -0.82
C GLU A 78 -1.72 6.00 -1.21
N GLY A 79 -2.47 5.65 -2.24
CA GLY A 79 -2.55 4.30 -2.78
C GLY A 79 -1.43 3.95 -3.76
N VAL A 80 -0.41 4.81 -3.92
CA VAL A 80 0.70 4.61 -4.85
C VAL A 80 2.04 4.77 -4.14
N VAL A 81 2.94 3.82 -4.31
CA VAL A 81 4.32 3.86 -3.82
C VAL A 81 5.25 4.15 -5.00
N ASN A 82 5.95 5.28 -4.94
CA ASN A 82 6.88 5.74 -5.98
C ASN A 82 8.30 5.30 -5.68
N VAL A 83 8.79 4.27 -6.33
CA VAL A 83 10.16 3.74 -6.14
C VAL A 83 11.18 4.61 -6.86
N LYS A 84 12.18 5.12 -6.11
CA LYS A 84 13.20 6.04 -6.62
C LYS A 84 14.47 5.37 -7.11
N ASN A 85 14.98 4.38 -6.36
CA ASN A 85 16.27 3.76 -6.66
C ASN A 85 16.27 3.02 -8.00
N THR A 86 17.37 3.11 -8.71
CA THR A 86 17.68 2.22 -9.83
C THR A 86 18.47 1.01 -9.35
N THR A 87 18.51 -0.04 -10.17
CA THR A 87 19.44 -1.16 -9.99
C THR A 87 20.43 -1.22 -11.17
N VAL A 88 21.54 -1.91 -10.96
CA VAL A 88 22.59 -2.05 -12.00
C VAL A 88 22.06 -2.87 -13.19
N GLU A 89 21.24 -3.88 -12.91
CA GLU A 89 20.78 -4.84 -13.91
C GLU A 89 19.62 -4.29 -14.75
N ASP A 90 18.68 -3.56 -14.12
CA ASP A 90 17.53 -2.89 -14.76
C ASP A 90 17.00 -1.79 -13.84
N ASP A 91 16.92 -0.56 -14.33
CA ASP A 91 16.54 0.62 -13.52
C ASP A 91 15.30 0.43 -12.67
N SER A 92 14.30 -0.30 -13.14
CA SER A 92 13.00 -0.49 -12.47
C SER A 92 12.87 -1.80 -11.69
N ALA A 93 13.91 -2.66 -11.68
CA ALA A 93 13.80 -4.00 -11.07
C ALA A 93 13.53 -3.98 -9.57
N LEU A 94 13.89 -2.90 -8.85
CA LEU A 94 13.58 -2.76 -7.43
C LEU A 94 12.07 -2.79 -7.13
N VAL A 95 11.21 -2.45 -8.09
CA VAL A 95 9.75 -2.53 -7.96
C VAL A 95 9.28 -3.94 -7.56
N TYR A 96 9.94 -5.00 -8.04
CA TYR A 96 9.59 -6.38 -7.66
C TYR A 96 9.70 -6.58 -6.14
N TRP A 97 10.85 -6.20 -5.58
CA TRP A 97 11.09 -6.34 -4.15
C TRP A 97 10.17 -5.44 -3.32
N VAL A 98 10.03 -4.17 -3.72
CA VAL A 98 9.16 -3.22 -3.02
C VAL A 98 7.71 -3.70 -3.04
N THR A 99 7.20 -4.22 -4.17
CA THR A 99 5.86 -4.80 -4.24
C THR A 99 5.70 -5.96 -3.26
N GLY A 100 6.70 -6.83 -3.16
CA GLY A 100 6.70 -7.95 -2.21
C GLY A 100 6.67 -7.49 -0.76
N VAL A 101 7.48 -6.50 -0.37
CA VAL A 101 7.51 -6.02 1.02
C VAL A 101 6.27 -5.21 1.39
N ILE A 102 5.69 -4.45 0.45
CA ILE A 102 4.41 -3.77 0.67
C ILE A 102 3.28 -4.78 0.86
N ALA A 103 3.20 -5.80 0.00
CA ALA A 103 2.15 -6.82 0.07
C ALA A 103 2.25 -7.73 1.30
N GLY A 104 3.47 -8.01 1.77
CA GLY A 104 3.76 -8.94 2.87
C GLY A 104 3.99 -8.29 4.23
N CYS A 105 3.90 -6.97 4.35
CA CYS A 105 4.10 -6.29 5.63
C CYS A 105 2.89 -6.48 6.55
N GLU A 106 3.14 -6.87 7.80
CA GLU A 106 2.09 -7.00 8.81
C GLU A 106 1.47 -5.63 9.13
N ILE A 107 0.19 -5.65 9.50
CA ILE A 107 -0.62 -4.43 9.76
C ILE A 107 0.00 -3.52 10.84
N ASN A 108 0.63 -4.09 11.86
CA ASN A 108 1.26 -3.37 12.97
C ASN A 108 2.77 -3.13 12.78
N ARG A 109 3.27 -3.23 11.54
CA ARG A 109 4.69 -3.06 11.21
C ARG A 109 4.90 -1.99 10.16
N SER A 110 6.10 -1.43 10.16
CA SER A 110 6.60 -0.54 9.11
C SER A 110 7.75 -1.22 8.36
N ASN A 111 7.90 -0.90 7.08
CA ASN A 111 9.07 -1.28 6.30
C ASN A 111 10.25 -0.30 6.50
N THR A 112 10.11 0.76 7.28
CA THR A 112 11.19 1.68 7.64
C THR A 112 12.37 0.89 8.24
N ASN A 113 13.57 1.16 7.76
CA ASN A 113 14.82 0.50 8.14
C ASN A 113 14.90 -1.00 7.80
N LYS A 114 13.98 -1.53 6.97
CA LYS A 114 14.03 -2.92 6.50
C LYS A 114 15.24 -3.11 5.60
N THR A 115 16.07 -4.10 5.90
CA THR A 115 17.23 -4.46 5.07
C THR A 115 16.75 -5.06 3.74
N TYR A 116 17.37 -4.62 2.65
CA TYR A 116 17.17 -5.19 1.32
C TYR A 116 17.85 -6.57 1.24
N ASP A 117 17.09 -7.57 0.89
CA ASP A 117 17.50 -8.96 0.73
C ASP A 117 17.21 -9.52 -0.68
N GLY A 118 16.99 -8.62 -1.65
CA GLY A 118 16.70 -8.98 -3.03
C GLY A 118 17.95 -9.35 -3.82
N GLU A 119 17.76 -9.78 -5.07
CA GLU A 119 18.81 -10.30 -5.95
C GLU A 119 19.53 -9.23 -6.79
N TYR A 120 18.96 -8.01 -6.88
CA TYR A 120 19.50 -6.94 -7.72
C TYR A 120 20.47 -6.05 -6.95
N THR A 121 21.45 -5.46 -7.65
CA THR A 121 22.37 -4.50 -7.07
C THR A 121 21.75 -3.10 -7.07
N VAL A 122 21.33 -2.63 -5.90
CA VAL A 122 20.64 -1.34 -5.74
C VAL A 122 21.63 -0.18 -5.72
N ASN A 123 21.40 0.86 -6.52
CA ASN A 123 22.10 2.13 -6.44
C ASN A 123 21.57 2.92 -5.22
N ALA A 124 22.34 2.94 -4.12
CA ALA A 124 21.92 3.51 -2.84
C ALA A 124 22.88 4.57 -2.27
N ASP A 125 23.82 5.08 -3.11
CA ASP A 125 24.78 6.10 -2.75
C ASP A 125 24.16 7.50 -2.91
N TYR A 126 23.48 8.01 -1.89
CA TYR A 126 22.84 9.32 -1.88
C TYR A 126 23.43 10.20 -0.78
N THR A 127 23.47 11.50 -1.04
CA THR A 127 23.75 12.52 -0.02
C THR A 127 22.54 12.73 0.89
N GLN A 128 22.76 13.24 2.10
CA GLN A 128 21.67 13.58 3.02
C GLN A 128 20.62 14.50 2.38
N ALA A 129 21.06 15.53 1.66
CA ALA A 129 20.14 16.45 0.96
C ALA A 129 19.29 15.77 -0.11
N GLN A 130 19.83 14.76 -0.82
CA GLN A 130 19.07 13.98 -1.79
C GLN A 130 18.04 13.09 -1.11
N LEU A 131 18.38 12.47 0.04
CA LEU A 131 17.45 11.65 0.81
C LEU A 131 16.30 12.49 1.39
N GLU A 132 16.60 13.67 1.94
CA GLU A 132 15.57 14.62 2.43
C GLU A 132 14.63 15.04 1.29
N ASN A 133 15.18 15.46 0.15
CA ASN A 133 14.39 15.84 -1.01
C ASN A 133 13.51 14.69 -1.55
N SER A 134 13.98 13.45 -1.48
CA SER A 134 13.18 12.28 -1.88
C SER A 134 11.99 12.06 -0.96
N ILE A 135 12.16 12.24 0.35
CA ILE A 135 11.06 12.17 1.33
C ILE A 135 10.02 13.26 1.03
N ASP A 136 10.48 14.50 0.82
CA ASP A 136 9.60 15.64 0.52
C ASP A 136 8.80 15.46 -0.77
N ASN A 137 9.36 14.73 -1.74
CA ASN A 137 8.70 14.38 -3.00
C ASN A 137 7.86 13.09 -2.96
N GLY A 138 7.68 12.46 -1.81
CA GLY A 138 6.91 11.21 -1.69
C GLY A 138 7.57 10.03 -2.41
N GLU A 139 8.90 9.97 -2.44
CA GLU A 139 9.67 8.91 -3.08
C GLU A 139 10.06 7.84 -2.06
N PHE A 140 9.68 6.59 -2.31
CA PHE A 140 10.16 5.44 -1.53
C PHE A 140 11.59 5.14 -1.95
N ILE A 141 12.53 5.36 -1.01
CA ILE A 141 13.96 5.30 -1.30
C ILE A 141 14.68 4.39 -0.32
N LEU A 142 15.65 3.62 -0.83
CA LEU A 142 16.60 2.84 -0.07
C LEU A 142 17.93 3.61 -0.01
N HIS A 143 18.62 3.49 1.12
CA HIS A 143 19.92 4.12 1.35
C HIS A 143 20.92 3.15 1.94
N LYS A 144 22.19 3.51 1.90
CA LYS A 144 23.28 2.70 2.43
C LYS A 144 23.47 2.97 3.93
N VAL A 145 23.50 1.92 4.74
CA VAL A 145 23.78 1.95 6.17
C VAL A 145 24.90 0.95 6.45
N GLY A 146 26.13 1.42 6.59
CA GLY A 146 27.31 0.54 6.66
C GLY A 146 27.45 -0.27 5.36
N ASP A 147 27.44 -1.58 5.48
CA ASP A 147 27.53 -2.51 4.35
C ASP A 147 26.17 -2.98 3.81
N GLU A 148 25.08 -2.50 4.39
CA GLU A 148 23.72 -2.89 4.02
C GLU A 148 22.97 -1.77 3.29
N VAL A 149 22.01 -2.15 2.47
CA VAL A 149 21.03 -1.25 1.87
C VAL A 149 19.72 -1.42 2.60
N ARG A 150 19.11 -0.32 3.06
CA ARG A 150 17.89 -0.34 3.86
C ARG A 150 16.87 0.67 3.37
N VAL A 151 15.59 0.41 3.60
CA VAL A 151 14.51 1.37 3.39
C VAL A 151 14.72 2.57 4.31
N LEU A 152 14.69 3.78 3.77
CA LEU A 152 14.85 5.00 4.54
C LEU A 152 13.60 5.27 5.40
N VAL A 153 12.44 5.41 4.75
CA VAL A 153 11.12 5.59 5.39
C VAL A 153 10.04 4.88 4.58
N ASP A 154 9.07 4.25 5.23
CA ASP A 154 7.94 3.55 4.61
C ASP A 154 6.82 4.53 4.23
N ILE A 155 7.01 5.27 3.12
CA ILE A 155 6.09 6.31 2.65
C ILE A 155 5.52 5.98 1.26
N ASN A 156 4.37 6.57 0.98
CA ASN A 156 3.73 6.57 -0.33
C ASN A 156 3.99 7.87 -1.10
N SER A 157 3.39 8.00 -2.28
CA SER A 157 3.62 9.16 -3.16
C SER A 157 2.80 10.41 -2.82
N LEU A 158 2.02 10.42 -1.74
CA LEU A 158 1.25 11.59 -1.34
C LEU A 158 2.18 12.70 -0.86
N VAL A 159 2.06 13.88 -1.47
CA VAL A 159 2.82 15.08 -1.12
C VAL A 159 1.89 16.19 -0.63
N ASP A 160 0.82 16.45 -1.38
CA ASP A 160 -0.13 17.50 -1.07
C ASP A 160 -1.07 17.10 0.06
N ILE A 161 -1.03 17.87 1.14
CA ILE A 161 -1.88 17.69 2.32
C ILE A 161 -3.16 18.49 2.16
N THR A 162 -4.27 17.89 2.56
CA THR A 162 -5.59 18.53 2.55
C THR A 162 -6.20 18.50 3.95
N SER A 163 -7.35 19.14 4.14
CA SER A 163 -8.11 19.05 5.41
C SER A 163 -8.64 17.64 5.69
N GLU A 164 -8.75 16.78 4.68
CA GLU A 164 -9.25 15.41 4.79
C GLU A 164 -8.11 14.38 4.87
N LYS A 165 -6.93 14.71 4.31
CA LYS A 165 -5.75 13.85 4.29
C LYS A 165 -4.56 14.60 4.84
N GLY A 166 -4.26 14.38 6.13
CA GLY A 166 -3.14 14.97 6.85
C GLY A 166 -1.80 14.27 6.60
N GLU A 167 -0.77 14.65 7.33
CA GLU A 167 0.59 14.07 7.23
C GLU A 167 0.64 12.56 7.46
N GLU A 168 -0.25 12.05 8.30
CA GLU A 168 -0.36 10.63 8.62
C GLU A 168 -0.70 9.76 7.41
N PHE A 169 -1.36 10.32 6.39
CA PHE A 169 -1.68 9.60 5.15
C PHE A 169 -0.46 9.37 4.24
N LYS A 170 0.68 10.01 4.51
CA LYS A 170 1.95 9.74 3.82
C LYS A 170 2.57 8.40 4.23
N SER A 171 2.23 7.88 5.40
CA SER A 171 2.75 6.61 5.92
C SER A 171 2.06 5.41 5.27
N ASN A 172 2.83 4.50 4.68
CA ASN A 172 2.29 3.23 4.18
C ASN A 172 1.73 2.35 5.31
N GLN A 173 2.28 2.43 6.52
CA GLN A 173 1.73 1.72 7.67
C GLN A 173 0.31 2.20 8.00
N THR A 174 0.08 3.52 8.04
CA THR A 174 -1.25 4.10 8.25
C THR A 174 -2.23 3.64 7.17
N ILE A 175 -1.83 3.74 5.90
CA ILE A 175 -2.69 3.31 4.78
C ILE A 175 -3.02 1.82 4.86
N ARG A 176 -2.05 0.98 5.23
CA ARG A 176 -2.25 -0.48 5.40
C ARG A 176 -3.29 -0.79 6.48
N VAL A 177 -3.24 -0.08 7.61
CA VAL A 177 -4.24 -0.24 8.69
C VAL A 177 -5.64 0.16 8.19
N LEU A 178 -5.77 1.32 7.54
CA LEU A 178 -7.05 1.80 7.03
C LEU A 178 -7.62 0.89 5.92
N ASP A 179 -6.76 0.39 5.03
CA ASP A 179 -7.13 -0.52 3.96
C ASP A 179 -7.59 -1.88 4.50
N GLN A 180 -6.90 -2.40 5.52
CA GLN A 180 -7.28 -3.65 6.17
C GLN A 180 -8.63 -3.51 6.89
N ILE A 181 -8.84 -2.42 7.64
CA ILE A 181 -10.13 -2.13 8.29
C ILE A 181 -11.25 -2.12 7.25
N ALA A 182 -11.10 -1.40 6.15
CA ALA A 182 -12.11 -1.32 5.11
C ALA A 182 -12.43 -2.70 4.50
N SER A 183 -11.39 -3.50 4.22
CA SER A 183 -11.52 -4.83 3.63
C SER A 183 -12.18 -5.83 4.58
N ASP A 184 -11.80 -5.82 5.87
CA ASP A 184 -12.34 -6.74 6.85
C ASP A 184 -13.79 -6.40 7.23
N VAL A 185 -14.14 -5.12 7.35
CA VAL A 185 -15.54 -4.69 7.55
C VAL A 185 -16.39 -5.12 6.35
N ALA A 186 -15.90 -4.93 5.11
CA ALA A 186 -16.61 -5.40 3.92
C ALA A 186 -16.76 -6.93 3.91
N SER A 187 -15.73 -7.67 4.30
CA SER A 187 -15.76 -9.14 4.41
C SER A 187 -16.77 -9.62 5.45
N VAL A 188 -16.80 -9.02 6.65
CA VAL A 188 -17.80 -9.32 7.68
C VAL A 188 -19.20 -9.06 7.16
N PHE A 189 -19.43 -7.90 6.52
CA PHE A 189 -20.73 -7.57 5.96
C PHE A 189 -21.17 -8.57 4.88
N ASN A 190 -20.30 -8.86 3.91
CA ASN A 190 -20.60 -9.77 2.80
C ASN A 190 -20.86 -11.20 3.27
N SER A 191 -20.09 -11.70 4.22
CA SER A 191 -20.19 -13.08 4.68
C SER A 191 -21.39 -13.33 5.59
N LYS A 192 -21.73 -12.38 6.47
CA LYS A 192 -22.73 -12.59 7.53
C LYS A 192 -24.06 -11.87 7.28
N TYR A 193 -24.05 -10.69 6.64
CA TYR A 193 -25.21 -9.77 6.62
C TYR A 193 -25.85 -9.62 5.25
N LEU A 194 -25.06 -9.54 4.20
CA LEU A 194 -25.55 -9.23 2.84
C LEU A 194 -26.60 -10.26 2.38
N GLY A 195 -27.83 -9.80 2.22
CA GLY A 195 -28.96 -10.64 1.78
C GLY A 195 -29.46 -11.67 2.80
N LYS A 196 -28.91 -11.68 4.03
CA LYS A 196 -29.20 -12.67 5.07
C LYS A 196 -29.90 -12.07 6.30
N ILE A 197 -29.50 -10.89 6.73
CA ILE A 197 -29.98 -10.24 7.95
C ILE A 197 -30.87 -9.04 7.58
N ALA A 198 -32.00 -8.90 8.28
CA ALA A 198 -32.92 -7.78 8.07
C ALA A 198 -32.28 -6.47 8.55
N ASN A 199 -32.43 -5.39 7.77
CA ASN A 199 -32.00 -4.06 8.16
C ASN A 199 -32.98 -3.42 9.17
N ASN A 200 -33.04 -3.96 10.36
CA ASN A 200 -33.77 -3.43 11.50
C ASN A 200 -32.79 -3.12 12.65
N GLU A 201 -33.28 -2.62 13.76
CA GLU A 201 -32.46 -2.27 14.92
C GLU A 201 -31.62 -3.45 15.41
N ALA A 202 -32.22 -4.64 15.56
CA ALA A 202 -31.52 -5.83 16.02
C ALA A 202 -30.41 -6.26 15.03
N GLY A 203 -30.67 -6.21 13.70
CA GLY A 203 -29.67 -6.52 12.67
C GLY A 203 -28.51 -5.53 12.69
N ARG A 204 -28.76 -4.23 12.85
CA ARG A 204 -27.71 -3.21 12.95
C ARG A 204 -26.91 -3.33 14.25
N THR A 205 -27.55 -3.66 15.37
CA THR A 205 -26.86 -3.94 16.65
C THR A 205 -25.95 -5.16 16.52
N SER A 206 -26.39 -6.21 15.82
CA SER A 206 -25.54 -7.38 15.56
C SER A 206 -24.32 -7.02 14.70
N LEU A 207 -24.51 -6.22 13.65
CA LEU A 207 -23.42 -5.74 12.80
C LEU A 207 -22.43 -4.88 13.60
N TRP A 208 -22.95 -3.96 14.43
CA TRP A 208 -22.13 -3.16 15.33
C TRP A 208 -21.26 -4.04 16.23
N ALA A 209 -21.84 -5.06 16.87
CA ALA A 209 -21.10 -5.94 17.77
C ALA A 209 -19.98 -6.72 17.07
N ASP A 210 -20.21 -7.21 15.83
CA ASP A 210 -19.18 -7.88 15.03
C ASP A 210 -18.04 -6.92 14.66
N ILE A 211 -18.35 -5.64 14.33
CA ILE A 211 -17.33 -4.63 14.00
C ILE A 211 -16.55 -4.22 15.24
N VAL A 212 -17.21 -4.01 16.39
CA VAL A 212 -16.55 -3.74 17.68
C VAL A 212 -15.55 -4.84 18.01
N ALA A 213 -15.94 -6.11 17.84
CA ALA A 213 -15.04 -7.23 18.08
C ALA A 213 -13.78 -7.17 17.18
N LEU A 214 -13.97 -6.85 15.89
CA LEU A 214 -12.88 -6.68 14.94
C LEU A 214 -11.91 -5.55 15.35
N PHE A 215 -12.42 -4.41 15.80
CA PHE A 215 -11.59 -3.29 16.23
C PHE A 215 -10.83 -3.58 17.54
N LYS A 216 -11.42 -4.35 18.46
CA LYS A 216 -10.72 -4.86 19.66
C LYS A 216 -9.55 -5.80 19.28
N ASP A 217 -9.70 -6.58 18.22
CA ASP A 217 -8.62 -7.40 17.69
C ASP A 217 -7.48 -6.53 17.14
N TYR A 218 -7.79 -5.44 16.40
CA TYR A 218 -6.77 -4.47 15.95
C TYR A 218 -6.05 -3.77 17.10
N GLN A 219 -6.76 -3.42 18.16
CA GLN A 219 -6.15 -2.85 19.37
C GLN A 219 -5.24 -3.87 20.07
N THR A 220 -5.66 -5.13 20.14
CA THR A 220 -4.83 -6.22 20.70
C THR A 220 -3.56 -6.46 19.89
N LEU A 221 -3.64 -6.33 18.55
CA LEU A 221 -2.50 -6.40 17.64
C LEU A 221 -1.61 -5.14 17.68
N GLN A 222 -2.01 -4.10 18.43
CA GLN A 222 -1.32 -2.81 18.47
C GLN A 222 -1.25 -2.12 17.08
N ALA A 223 -2.26 -2.28 16.26
CA ALA A 223 -2.43 -1.55 15.01
C ALA A 223 -3.14 -0.21 15.22
N ILE A 224 -4.03 -0.16 16.21
CA ILE A 224 -4.75 1.04 16.66
C ILE A 224 -4.67 1.15 18.19
N GLU A 225 -4.95 2.35 18.71
CA GLU A 225 -5.00 2.61 20.16
C GLU A 225 -6.25 3.43 20.56
N ASN A 226 -6.54 3.43 21.87
CA ASN A 226 -7.60 4.22 22.49
C ASN A 226 -8.98 3.99 21.85
N PHE A 227 -9.25 2.78 21.36
CA PHE A 227 -10.53 2.42 20.78
C PHE A 227 -11.56 2.13 21.90
N GLU A 228 -12.72 2.75 21.79
CA GLU A 228 -13.89 2.54 22.64
C GLU A 228 -15.08 2.07 21.77
N ASP A 229 -16.00 1.32 22.34
CA ASP A 229 -17.15 0.75 21.61
C ASP A 229 -18.05 1.83 20.97
N GLU A 230 -18.09 3.03 21.58
CA GLU A 230 -18.82 4.21 21.13
C GLU A 230 -18.23 4.90 19.89
N ASP A 231 -16.98 4.57 19.53
CA ASP A 231 -16.33 5.08 18.31
C ASP A 231 -16.97 4.51 17.05
N ILE A 232 -17.74 3.41 17.17
CA ILE A 232 -18.45 2.81 16.04
C ILE A 232 -19.93 3.15 16.10
N LYS A 233 -20.42 3.73 15.01
CA LYS A 233 -21.84 4.03 14.82
C LYS A 233 -22.35 3.31 13.58
N VAL A 234 -23.39 2.47 13.77
CA VAL A 234 -24.09 1.79 12.68
C VAL A 234 -25.49 2.36 12.57
N ALA A 235 -25.80 2.95 11.43
CA ALA A 235 -27.09 3.58 11.18
C ALA A 235 -27.74 3.05 9.89
N ILE A 236 -29.03 3.38 9.71
CA ILE A 236 -29.68 3.16 8.42
C ILE A 236 -29.05 4.11 7.39
N GLY A 237 -28.77 3.62 6.19
CA GLY A 237 -28.25 4.42 5.10
C GLY A 237 -29.34 5.22 4.38
N ASN A 238 -29.06 5.63 3.14
CA ASN A 238 -29.96 6.46 2.34
C ASN A 238 -31.27 5.78 1.94
N ASP A 239 -31.32 4.45 2.02
CA ASP A 239 -32.52 3.66 1.74
C ASP A 239 -32.69 2.50 2.74
N LYS A 240 -33.84 1.80 2.66
CA LYS A 240 -34.18 0.70 3.57
C LYS A 240 -33.27 -0.53 3.45
N LYS A 241 -32.45 -0.62 2.42
CA LYS A 241 -31.54 -1.75 2.15
C LYS A 241 -30.08 -1.45 2.47
N SER A 242 -29.75 -0.19 2.75
CA SER A 242 -28.40 0.27 3.03
C SER A 242 -28.19 0.53 4.53
N VAL A 243 -26.95 0.34 4.97
CA VAL A 243 -26.44 0.72 6.30
C VAL A 243 -25.24 1.63 6.12
N THR A 244 -25.04 2.54 7.04
CA THR A 244 -23.83 3.36 7.15
C THR A 244 -23.08 2.99 8.41
N ILE A 245 -21.73 3.00 8.29
CA ILE A 245 -20.82 2.82 9.42
C ILE A 245 -19.93 4.03 9.47
N GLU A 246 -19.87 4.68 10.61
CA GLU A 246 -18.96 5.78 10.91
C GLU A 246 -18.06 5.34 12.07
N THR A 247 -16.77 5.57 11.94
CA THR A 247 -15.79 5.27 12.98
C THR A 247 -14.64 6.26 12.94
N SER A 248 -14.00 6.46 14.10
CA SER A 248 -12.72 7.14 14.22
C SER A 248 -11.67 6.17 14.74
N VAL A 249 -10.45 6.29 14.27
CA VAL A 249 -9.34 5.42 14.69
C VAL A 249 -8.08 6.22 14.95
N GLN A 250 -7.31 5.82 15.94
CA GLN A 250 -5.95 6.28 16.18
C GLN A 250 -5.00 5.17 15.78
N VAL A 251 -4.30 5.34 14.65
CA VAL A 251 -3.35 4.35 14.14
C VAL A 251 -2.05 4.45 14.91
N ILE A 252 -1.50 3.30 15.34
CA ILE A 252 -0.16 3.22 15.95
C ILE A 252 0.86 3.07 14.83
N ASN A 253 1.80 4.02 14.75
CA ASN A 253 2.94 3.95 13.85
C ASN A 253 4.20 3.48 14.58
N ALA A 254 5.12 2.85 13.85
CA ALA A 254 6.43 2.47 14.36
C ALA A 254 7.25 3.70 14.79
N MET A 255 8.14 3.54 15.77
CA MET A 255 9.08 4.59 16.15
C MET A 255 10.13 4.77 15.04
N GLU A 256 10.18 5.97 14.45
CA GLU A 256 11.10 6.30 13.35
C GLU A 256 12.15 7.34 13.71
N LYS A 257 11.93 8.12 14.80
CA LYS A 257 12.82 9.22 15.19
C LYS A 257 13.13 9.14 16.68
N LEU A 258 14.44 9.21 17.04
CA LEU A 258 14.91 9.30 18.40
C LEU A 258 15.58 10.66 18.64
N TYR A 259 15.09 11.42 19.61
CA TYR A 259 15.73 12.63 20.12
C TYR A 259 16.24 12.36 21.54
N MET A 260 17.54 12.50 21.76
CA MET A 260 18.16 12.25 23.05
C MET A 260 18.98 13.47 23.52
N THR A 261 18.80 13.86 24.76
CA THR A 261 19.65 14.88 25.42
C THR A 261 20.42 14.24 26.55
N VAL A 262 21.73 14.40 26.55
CA VAL A 262 22.63 13.94 27.65
C VAL A 262 23.12 15.17 28.37
N VAL A 263 22.88 15.23 29.68
CA VAL A 263 23.41 16.28 30.55
C VAL A 263 24.56 15.66 31.34
N VAL A 264 25.74 16.31 31.31
CA VAL A 264 26.89 15.94 32.13
C VAL A 264 26.94 16.89 33.34
N GLU A 265 26.87 16.35 34.56
CA GLU A 265 26.99 17.09 35.83
C GLU A 265 28.44 17.13 36.29
#